data_83b10e3b6b7322cde1c29cf53c4edb67
#
_entry.id   83b10e3b6b7322cde1c29cf53c4edb67
#
_cell.length_a   1.000
_cell.length_b   1.000
_cell.length_c   1.000
_cell.angle_alpha   90.00
_cell.angle_beta   90.00
_cell.angle_gamma   90.00
#
_symmetry.space_group_name_H-M   'P 1'
#
loop_
_entity.id
_entity.type
_entity.pdbx_description
1 polymer ?
#
loop_
_entity_poly.entity_id
_entity_poly.type
_entity_poly.pdbx_seq_one_letter_code
_entity_poly.pdbx_strand_id
1 'polypeptide(L)'
;MFRALNRPDILMTALAAAGIMMISMGIRQSQGLFVAPLNDTTGLGIATISFALAIGQFTWGAIQPLAGAVADRHGPRIVLIAGILLLAIGCALTPYMGTGFGLAVSLGLFCAMGSGASSFSVLLGAAAQRMPAEARGAASGLI
;
A
#
# COMPACT_ATOMS: atom_id res chain seq x y z
N MET A 1 -17.73 11.43 21.02
CA MET A 1 -16.76 10.93 20.05
C MET A 1 -16.84 9.41 19.88
N PHE A 2 -16.71 8.59 20.92
CA PHE A 2 -16.77 7.12 20.81
C PHE A 2 -18.17 6.51 20.54
N ARG A 3 -19.28 7.24 20.80
CA ARG A 3 -20.64 6.74 20.51
C ARG A 3 -20.94 6.54 19.00
N ALA A 4 -20.24 7.27 18.11
CA ALA A 4 -20.41 7.13 16.67
C ALA A 4 -19.74 5.85 16.11
N LEU A 5 -18.68 5.36 16.76
CA LEU A 5 -18.00 4.10 16.43
C LEU A 5 -18.80 2.86 16.88
N ASN A 6 -19.83 3.03 17.72
CA ASN A 6 -20.61 1.91 18.24
C ASN A 6 -21.66 1.36 17.24
N ARG A 7 -21.68 1.89 16.02
CA ARG A 7 -22.44 1.30 14.90
C ARG A 7 -21.59 0.21 14.25
N PRO A 8 -22.09 -1.03 14.18
CA PRO A 8 -21.32 -2.17 13.68
C PRO A 8 -20.77 -1.93 12.28
N ASP A 9 -21.53 -1.27 11.41
CA ASP A 9 -21.12 -0.97 10.03
C ASP A 9 -19.92 -0.02 9.94
N ILE A 10 -19.87 1.00 10.81
CA ILE A 10 -18.79 1.98 10.88
C ILE A 10 -17.53 1.32 11.44
N LEU A 11 -17.68 0.54 12.52
CA LEU A 11 -16.57 -0.18 13.14
C LEU A 11 -15.97 -1.22 12.17
N MET A 12 -16.80 -2.00 11.48
CA MET A 12 -16.32 -2.96 10.49
C MET A 12 -15.57 -2.27 9.33
N THR A 13 -16.05 -1.13 8.87
CA THR A 13 -15.38 -0.36 7.80
C THR A 13 -14.03 0.17 8.28
N ALA A 14 -13.96 0.69 9.50
CA ALA A 14 -12.72 1.19 10.08
C ALA A 14 -11.70 0.05 10.31
N LEU A 15 -12.14 -1.09 10.86
CA LEU A 15 -11.28 -2.26 11.07
C LEU A 15 -10.77 -2.85 9.75
N ALA A 16 -11.63 -2.92 8.71
CA ALA A 16 -11.21 -3.38 7.40
C ALA A 16 -10.16 -2.44 6.78
N ALA A 17 -10.36 -1.12 6.88
CA ALA A 17 -9.40 -0.13 6.40
C ALA A 17 -8.07 -0.21 7.18
N ALA A 18 -8.12 -0.32 8.50
CA ALA A 18 -6.95 -0.51 9.35
C ALA A 18 -6.20 -1.82 9.01
N GLY A 19 -6.92 -2.92 8.78
CA GLY A 19 -6.34 -4.20 8.36
C GLY A 19 -5.61 -4.11 7.02
N ILE A 20 -6.22 -3.47 6.02
CA ILE A 20 -5.59 -3.24 4.72
C ILE A 20 -4.32 -2.38 4.89
N MET A 21 -4.40 -1.32 5.68
CA MET A 21 -3.26 -0.44 5.94
C MET A 21 -2.13 -1.18 6.66
N MET A 22 -2.46 -1.96 7.69
CA MET A 22 -1.49 -2.75 8.45
C MET A 22 -0.75 -3.75 7.55
N ILE A 23 -1.46 -4.48 6.70
CA ILE A 23 -0.86 -5.44 5.78
C ILE A 23 0.00 -4.72 4.74
N SER A 24 -0.52 -3.68 4.10
CA SER A 24 0.19 -2.94 3.05
C SER A 24 1.46 -2.26 3.58
N MET A 25 1.37 -1.62 4.74
CA MET A 25 2.51 -0.97 5.39
C MET A 25 3.47 -1.99 6.00
N GLY A 26 2.96 -3.09 6.56
CA GLY A 26 3.78 -4.19 7.08
C GLY A 26 4.67 -4.79 6.00
N ILE A 27 4.11 -5.16 4.85
CA ILE A 27 4.87 -5.67 3.70
C ILE A 27 5.91 -4.63 3.25
N ARG A 28 5.52 -3.37 3.14
CA ARG A 28 6.40 -2.32 2.69
C ARG A 28 7.56 -2.07 3.64
N GLN A 29 7.31 -1.99 4.95
CA GLN A 29 8.35 -1.73 5.95
C GLN A 29 9.29 -2.93 6.13
N SER A 30 8.82 -4.15 5.91
CA SER A 30 9.64 -5.35 5.94
C SER A 30 10.58 -5.51 4.74
N GLN A 31 10.38 -4.78 3.64
CA GLN A 31 11.24 -4.88 2.44
C GLN A 31 12.73 -4.63 2.75
N GLY A 32 13.05 -3.75 3.69
CA GLY A 32 14.42 -3.51 4.13
C GLY A 32 15.12 -4.75 4.70
N LEU A 33 14.38 -5.65 5.34
CA LEU A 33 14.92 -6.90 5.90
C LEU A 33 15.36 -7.89 4.84
N PHE A 34 14.83 -7.76 3.62
CA PHE A 34 15.14 -8.66 2.50
C PHE A 34 16.35 -8.21 1.68
N VAL A 35 16.95 -7.05 1.97
CA VAL A 35 18.11 -6.55 1.22
C VAL A 35 19.30 -7.51 1.32
N ALA A 36 19.64 -7.97 2.51
CA ALA A 36 20.74 -8.91 2.71
C ALA A 36 20.45 -10.29 2.06
N PRO A 37 19.32 -10.96 2.34
CA PRO A 37 18.96 -12.21 1.66
C PRO A 37 18.92 -12.11 0.13
N LEU A 38 18.39 -11.01 -0.41
CA LEU A 38 18.37 -10.77 -1.86
C LEU A 38 19.79 -10.61 -2.41
N ASN A 39 20.67 -9.90 -1.70
CA ASN A 39 22.05 -9.77 -2.11
C ASN A 39 22.77 -11.11 -2.11
N ASP A 40 22.56 -11.93 -1.08
CA ASP A 40 23.21 -13.25 -0.95
C ASP A 40 22.75 -14.22 -2.02
N THR A 41 21.48 -14.15 -2.42
CA THR A 41 20.90 -15.07 -3.44
C THR A 41 21.14 -14.60 -4.87
N THR A 42 21.14 -13.30 -5.13
CA THR A 42 21.23 -12.75 -6.49
C THR A 42 22.63 -12.26 -6.85
N GLY A 43 23.47 -11.92 -5.86
CA GLY A 43 24.79 -11.33 -6.07
C GLY A 43 24.79 -9.94 -6.72
N LEU A 44 23.62 -9.25 -6.77
CA LEU A 44 23.46 -7.98 -7.50
C LEU A 44 24.13 -6.78 -6.83
N GLY A 45 24.53 -6.93 -5.57
CA GLY A 45 25.08 -5.85 -4.75
C GLY A 45 24.00 -5.03 -4.04
N ILE A 46 24.30 -4.66 -2.79
CA ILE A 46 23.38 -3.88 -1.92
C ILE A 46 22.96 -2.57 -2.57
N ALA A 47 23.88 -1.91 -3.30
CA ALA A 47 23.60 -0.63 -3.98
C ALA A 47 22.48 -0.79 -5.05
N THR A 48 22.53 -1.84 -5.87
CA THR A 48 21.52 -2.11 -6.90
C THR A 48 20.15 -2.39 -6.28
N ILE A 49 20.12 -3.19 -5.22
CA ILE A 49 18.88 -3.53 -4.52
C ILE A 49 18.30 -2.29 -3.84
N SER A 50 19.14 -1.50 -3.16
CA SER A 50 18.72 -0.25 -2.52
C SER A 50 18.20 0.77 -3.54
N PHE A 51 18.78 0.83 -4.73
CA PHE A 51 18.30 1.68 -5.81
C PHE A 51 16.91 1.25 -6.30
N ALA A 52 16.66 -0.05 -6.44
CA ALA A 52 15.33 -0.58 -6.77
C ALA A 52 14.29 -0.19 -5.70
N LEU A 53 14.65 -0.26 -4.42
CA LEU A 53 13.79 0.19 -3.32
C LEU A 53 13.58 1.71 -3.32
N ALA A 54 14.59 2.50 -3.70
CA ALA A 54 14.48 3.97 -3.83
C ALA A 54 13.49 4.34 -4.96
N ILE A 55 13.56 3.64 -6.11
CA ILE A 55 12.54 3.76 -7.17
C ILE A 55 11.15 3.47 -6.60
N GLY A 56 11.03 2.42 -5.77
CA GLY A 56 9.78 2.08 -5.11
C GLY A 56 9.27 3.18 -4.19
N GLN A 57 10.15 3.85 -3.46
CA GLN A 57 9.78 4.96 -2.59
C GLN A 57 9.20 6.13 -3.38
N PHE A 58 9.84 6.47 -4.51
CA PHE A 58 9.37 7.51 -5.41
C PHE A 58 8.02 7.14 -6.05
N THR A 59 7.92 5.93 -6.60
CA THR A 59 6.69 5.40 -7.23
C THR A 59 5.52 5.39 -6.24
N TRP A 60 5.77 4.96 -5.01
CA TRP A 60 4.77 4.95 -3.94
C TRP A 60 4.20 6.35 -3.66
N GLY A 61 5.06 7.37 -3.58
CA GLY A 61 4.62 8.75 -3.39
C GLY A 61 3.86 9.28 -4.61
N ALA A 62 4.38 9.03 -5.81
CA ALA A 62 3.82 9.53 -7.07
C ALA A 62 2.44 8.92 -7.41
N ILE A 63 2.20 7.65 -7.05
CA ILE A 63 0.92 7.00 -7.35
C ILE A 63 -0.24 7.49 -6.46
N GLN A 64 0.03 7.98 -5.26
CA GLN A 64 -1.02 8.34 -4.30
C GLN A 64 -2.00 9.40 -4.82
N PRO A 65 -1.58 10.54 -5.38
CA PRO A 65 -2.51 11.51 -5.94
C PRO A 65 -3.29 10.95 -7.12
N LEU A 66 -2.67 10.11 -7.95
CA LEU A 66 -3.34 9.47 -9.08
C LEU A 66 -4.40 8.46 -8.60
N ALA A 67 -4.04 7.61 -7.63
CA ALA A 67 -4.95 6.66 -7.02
C ALA A 67 -6.13 7.36 -6.33
N GLY A 68 -5.87 8.48 -5.63
CA GLY A 68 -6.90 9.33 -5.06
C GLY A 68 -7.86 9.86 -6.11
N ALA A 69 -7.36 10.45 -7.18
CA ALA A 69 -8.18 10.99 -8.27
C ALA A 69 -9.03 9.91 -8.96
N VAL A 70 -8.48 8.70 -9.14
CA VAL A 70 -9.24 7.55 -9.69
C VAL A 70 -10.29 7.07 -8.69
N ALA A 71 -9.96 7.03 -7.41
CA ALA A 71 -10.90 6.66 -6.35
C ALA A 71 -12.08 7.63 -6.24
N ASP A 72 -11.84 8.93 -6.44
CA ASP A 72 -12.89 9.95 -6.43
C ASP A 72 -13.85 9.81 -7.62
N ARG A 73 -13.34 9.37 -8.78
CA ARG A 73 -14.14 9.21 -10.00
C ARG A 73 -14.86 7.88 -10.11
N HIS A 74 -14.20 6.78 -9.77
CA HIS A 74 -14.68 5.41 -10.01
C HIS A 74 -15.00 4.66 -8.72
N GLY A 75 -14.81 5.29 -7.58
CA GLY A 75 -14.98 4.72 -6.27
C GLY A 75 -13.72 4.03 -5.73
N PRO A 76 -13.51 4.08 -4.41
CA PRO A 76 -12.29 3.58 -3.77
C PRO A 76 -12.13 2.06 -3.87
N ARG A 77 -13.24 1.31 -3.99
CA ARG A 77 -13.22 -0.16 -4.04
C ARG A 77 -12.38 -0.70 -5.20
N ILE A 78 -12.52 -0.11 -6.38
CA ILE A 78 -11.78 -0.54 -7.59
C ILE A 78 -10.29 -0.30 -7.39
N VAL A 79 -9.93 0.87 -6.87
CA VAL A 79 -8.52 1.25 -6.64
C VAL A 79 -7.89 0.36 -5.59
N LEU A 80 -8.59 0.05 -4.49
CA LEU A 80 -8.10 -0.84 -3.44
C LEU A 80 -7.89 -2.28 -3.95
N ILE A 81 -8.84 -2.83 -4.72
CA ILE A 81 -8.70 -4.17 -5.29
C ILE A 81 -7.53 -4.21 -6.28
N ALA A 82 -7.44 -3.24 -7.18
CA ALA A 82 -6.33 -3.14 -8.13
C ALA A 82 -4.98 -2.99 -7.40
N GLY A 83 -4.93 -2.18 -6.34
CA GLY A 83 -3.74 -1.99 -5.53
C GLY A 83 -3.29 -3.28 -4.84
N ILE A 84 -4.20 -4.02 -4.21
CA ILE A 84 -3.89 -5.30 -3.57
C ILE A 84 -3.41 -6.33 -4.59
N LEU A 85 -4.04 -6.41 -5.75
CA LEU A 85 -3.61 -7.31 -6.82
C LEU A 85 -2.20 -6.96 -7.35
N LEU A 86 -1.92 -5.67 -7.58
CA LEU A 86 -0.58 -5.23 -7.98
C LEU A 86 0.47 -5.55 -6.92
N LEU A 87 0.16 -5.33 -5.65
CA LEU A 87 1.05 -5.67 -4.54
C LEU A 87 1.32 -7.19 -4.51
N ALA A 88 0.29 -8.02 -4.63
CA ALA A 88 0.41 -9.47 -4.64
C ALA A 88 1.26 -9.96 -5.82
N ILE A 89 1.02 -9.41 -7.03
CA ILE A 89 1.81 -9.72 -8.22
C ILE A 89 3.28 -9.32 -8.02
N GLY A 90 3.54 -8.12 -7.51
CA GLY A 90 4.89 -7.64 -7.24
C GLY A 90 5.63 -8.54 -6.26
N CYS A 91 4.99 -8.92 -5.15
CA CYS A 91 5.56 -9.84 -4.16
C CYS A 91 5.82 -11.23 -4.76
N ALA A 92 4.89 -11.75 -5.57
CA ALA A 92 5.03 -13.06 -6.21
C ALA A 92 6.14 -13.10 -7.27
N LEU A 93 6.36 -11.99 -7.99
CA LEU A 93 7.41 -11.90 -9.01
C LEU A 93 8.81 -11.72 -8.41
N THR A 94 8.93 -11.08 -7.26
CA THR A 94 10.22 -10.72 -6.65
C THR A 94 11.21 -11.90 -6.54
N PRO A 95 10.83 -13.11 -6.09
CA PRO A 95 11.75 -14.25 -5.98
C PRO A 95 12.35 -14.73 -7.32
N TYR A 96 11.68 -14.40 -8.43
CA TYR A 96 12.12 -14.81 -9.77
C TYR A 96 13.00 -13.76 -10.47
N MET A 97 13.21 -12.59 -9.83
CA MET A 97 13.93 -11.48 -10.41
C MET A 97 15.42 -11.54 -10.03
N GLY A 98 16.24 -12.14 -10.93
CA GLY A 98 17.70 -12.20 -10.78
C GLY A 98 18.46 -11.01 -11.34
N THR A 99 17.79 -9.92 -11.73
CA THR A 99 18.41 -8.71 -12.29
C THR A 99 17.97 -7.45 -11.58
N GLY A 100 18.84 -6.43 -11.53
CA GLY A 100 18.49 -5.14 -10.93
C GLY A 100 17.27 -4.49 -11.58
N PHE A 101 17.11 -4.63 -12.89
CA PHE A 101 15.93 -4.16 -13.62
C PHE A 101 14.67 -4.93 -13.20
N GLY A 102 14.76 -6.24 -13.08
CA GLY A 102 13.65 -7.08 -12.60
C GLY A 102 13.19 -6.69 -11.20
N LEU A 103 14.14 -6.45 -10.28
CA LEU A 103 13.84 -5.96 -8.93
C LEU A 103 13.22 -4.56 -8.95
N ALA A 104 13.69 -3.66 -9.81
CA ALA A 104 13.11 -2.34 -9.97
C ALA A 104 11.65 -2.42 -10.46
N VAL A 105 11.34 -3.35 -11.34
CA VAL A 105 9.96 -3.57 -11.83
C VAL A 105 9.10 -4.23 -10.75
N SER A 106 9.55 -5.30 -10.09
CA SER A 106 8.73 -6.04 -9.10
C SER A 106 8.54 -5.25 -7.82
N LEU A 107 9.62 -4.81 -7.16
CA LEU A 107 9.58 -4.06 -5.91
C LEU A 107 9.35 -2.56 -6.16
N GLY A 108 10.08 -1.99 -7.12
CA GLY A 108 10.07 -0.56 -7.39
C GLY A 108 8.79 -0.09 -8.10
N LEU A 109 8.15 -0.91 -8.92
CA LEU A 109 6.94 -0.52 -9.62
C LEU A 109 5.71 -1.23 -9.07
N PHE A 110 5.58 -2.55 -9.21
CA PHE A 110 4.36 -3.28 -8.83
C PHE A 110 4.05 -3.20 -7.33
N CYS A 111 5.00 -3.55 -6.46
CA CYS A 111 4.77 -3.48 -5.01
C CYS A 111 4.52 -2.04 -4.55
N ALA A 112 5.26 -1.08 -5.09
CA ALA A 112 5.13 0.32 -4.71
C ALA A 112 3.81 0.93 -5.19
N MET A 113 3.39 0.67 -6.43
CA MET A 113 2.08 1.12 -6.94
C MET A 113 0.94 0.47 -6.15
N GLY A 114 1.04 -0.83 -5.89
CA GLY A 114 0.03 -1.56 -5.13
C GLY A 114 -0.16 -1.02 -3.71
N SER A 115 0.94 -0.84 -2.98
CA SER A 115 0.90 -0.27 -1.63
C SER A 115 0.52 1.21 -1.62
N GLY A 116 0.87 1.97 -2.66
CA GLY A 116 0.50 3.37 -2.82
C GLY A 116 -0.99 3.56 -3.12
N ALA A 117 -1.55 2.69 -3.96
CA ALA A 117 -3.00 2.67 -4.24
C ALA A 117 -3.83 2.26 -3.02
N SER A 118 -3.25 1.48 -2.10
CA SER A 118 -3.87 1.09 -0.83
C SER A 118 -3.43 2.01 0.33
N SER A 119 -2.99 3.23 0.03
CA SER A 119 -2.45 4.17 1.00
C SER A 119 -3.53 4.81 1.88
N PHE A 120 -3.05 5.45 2.94
CA PHE A 120 -3.89 6.18 3.91
C PHE A 120 -4.86 7.17 3.24
N SER A 121 -4.42 7.89 2.20
CA SER A 121 -5.25 8.88 1.50
C SER A 121 -6.48 8.25 0.84
N VAL A 122 -6.31 7.11 0.15
CA VAL A 122 -7.43 6.41 -0.50
C VAL A 122 -8.34 5.75 0.54
N LEU A 123 -7.76 5.13 1.58
CA LEU A 123 -8.53 4.49 2.66
C LEU A 123 -9.30 5.51 3.48
N LEU A 124 -8.69 6.64 3.80
CA LEU A 124 -9.34 7.74 4.53
C LEU A 124 -10.47 8.34 3.71
N GLY A 125 -10.26 8.57 2.41
CA GLY A 125 -11.29 9.03 1.48
C GLY A 125 -12.47 8.06 1.41
N ALA A 126 -12.18 6.76 1.30
CA ALA A 126 -13.19 5.69 1.30
C ALA A 126 -14.00 5.63 2.60
N ALA A 127 -13.31 5.74 3.74
CA ALA A 127 -13.94 5.75 5.06
C ALA A 127 -14.78 7.02 5.25
N ALA A 128 -14.25 8.18 4.85
CA ALA A 128 -14.94 9.46 4.97
C ALA A 128 -16.24 9.53 4.16
N GLN A 129 -16.32 8.87 3.00
CA GLN A 129 -17.54 8.80 2.18
C GLN A 129 -18.66 7.99 2.86
N ARG A 130 -18.32 7.05 3.74
CA ARG A 130 -19.27 6.15 4.41
C ARG A 130 -19.58 6.55 5.85
N MET A 131 -18.88 7.56 6.39
CA MET A 131 -18.99 7.95 7.79
C MET A 131 -19.57 9.34 7.97
N PRO A 132 -20.44 9.56 8.99
CA PRO A 132 -20.86 10.90 9.40
C PRO A 132 -19.65 11.78 9.75
N ALA A 133 -19.76 13.09 9.56
CA ALA A 133 -18.66 14.05 9.81
C ALA A 133 -18.05 13.91 11.21
N GLU A 134 -18.89 13.61 12.21
CA GLU A 134 -18.50 13.45 13.61
C GLU A 134 -17.63 12.20 13.88
N ALA A 135 -17.75 11.15 13.04
CA ALA A 135 -17.01 9.92 13.17
C ALA A 135 -15.68 9.92 12.40
N ARG A 136 -15.51 10.84 11.44
CA ARG A 136 -14.33 10.89 10.55
C ARG A 136 -13.03 11.06 11.30
N GLY A 137 -13.01 11.96 12.30
CA GLY A 137 -11.81 12.21 13.10
C GLY A 137 -11.41 11.01 13.97
N ALA A 138 -12.40 10.29 14.55
CA ALA A 138 -12.14 9.10 15.36
C ALA A 138 -11.67 7.92 14.48
N ALA A 139 -12.25 7.76 13.28
CA ALA A 139 -11.88 6.73 12.34
C ALA A 139 -10.47 6.95 11.75
N SER A 140 -10.10 8.21 11.46
CA SER A 140 -8.75 8.54 10.97
C SER A 140 -7.65 8.28 11.99
N GLY A 141 -7.98 8.30 13.29
CA GLY A 141 -7.02 7.94 14.35
C GLY A 141 -6.91 6.42 14.58
N LEU A 142 -7.82 5.63 14.02
CA LEU A 142 -7.85 4.18 14.14
C LEU A 142 -7.20 3.48 12.93
N ILE A 143 -7.18 4.16 11.78
CA ILE A 143 -6.54 3.73 10.53
C ILE A 143 -5.06 4.16 10.53
#